data_12f0a01e1e43faadfeca1a2a2c9c77d4
#
_entry.id   12f0a01e1e43faadfeca1a2a2c9c77d4
#
_cell.length_a   1.000
_cell.length_b   1.000
_cell.length_c   1.000
_cell.angle_alpha   90.00
_cell.angle_beta   90.00
_cell.angle_gamma   90.00
#
_symmetry.space_group_name_H-M   'P 1'
#
loop_
_entity.id
_entity.type
_entity.pdbx_description
1 polymer ?
#
loop_
_entity_poly.entity_id
_entity_poly.type
_entity_poly.pdbx_seq_one_letter_code
_entity_poly.pdbx_strand_id
1 'polypeptide(L)'
;MMRLWKISVDEAVREHKERVEIIRDNWSYIVNLIRRAPKADEIEQLLKKAGEDVPTRPEDVGFDRKMIQETILYAKEVRQRYTILQLLGDMGLLEQFAYMGGLY
;
A
#
# COMPACT_ATOMS: atom_id res chain seq x y z
N MET A 1 6.88 -14.59 4.25
CA MET A 1 5.92 -14.64 3.14
C MET A 1 5.06 -15.88 3.22
N MET A 2 3.92 -15.70 3.85
CA MET A 2 3.03 -16.83 4.18
C MET A 2 2.48 -17.54 2.95
N ARG A 3 2.32 -16.87 1.82
CA ARG A 3 1.81 -17.48 0.60
C ARG A 3 2.79 -18.44 -0.05
N LEU A 4 4.10 -18.20 0.08
CA LEU A 4 5.11 -19.02 -0.57
C LEU A 4 5.25 -20.42 0.04
N TRP A 5 4.67 -20.65 1.19
CA TRP A 5 4.64 -22.00 1.77
C TRP A 5 3.71 -22.94 1.02
N LYS A 6 2.66 -22.40 0.42
CA LYS A 6 1.56 -23.17 -0.16
C LYS A 6 1.67 -23.35 -1.66
N ILE A 7 2.54 -22.56 -2.32
CA ILE A 7 2.73 -22.61 -3.76
C ILE A 7 4.22 -22.58 -4.09
N SER A 8 4.59 -23.12 -5.25
CA SER A 8 5.95 -23.06 -5.74
C SER A 8 6.31 -21.63 -6.16
N VAL A 9 7.62 -21.35 -6.26
CA VAL A 9 8.11 -20.08 -6.76
C VAL A 9 7.62 -19.83 -8.19
N ASP A 10 7.58 -20.87 -9.02
CA ASP A 10 7.11 -20.77 -10.40
C ASP A 10 5.64 -20.38 -10.46
N GLU A 11 4.81 -20.93 -9.58
CA GLU A 11 3.40 -20.54 -9.50
C GLU A 11 3.25 -19.10 -9.04
N ALA A 12 4.06 -18.66 -8.06
CA ALA A 12 4.03 -17.28 -7.59
C ALA A 12 4.41 -16.29 -8.70
N VAL A 13 5.42 -16.61 -9.50
CA VAL A 13 5.83 -15.78 -10.64
C VAL A 13 4.74 -15.72 -11.69
N ARG A 14 4.10 -16.85 -11.99
CA ARG A 14 3.01 -16.91 -12.97
C ARG A 14 1.82 -16.07 -12.50
N GLU A 15 1.41 -16.23 -11.25
CA GLU A 15 0.31 -15.42 -10.68
C GLU A 15 0.61 -13.93 -10.73
N HIS A 16 1.85 -13.55 -10.45
CA HIS A 16 2.29 -12.16 -10.54
C HIS A 16 2.15 -11.62 -11.96
N LYS A 17 2.60 -12.37 -12.95
CA LYS A 17 2.46 -11.99 -14.36
C LYS A 17 1.01 -11.82 -14.77
N GLU A 18 0.15 -12.74 -14.35
CA GLU A 18 -1.28 -12.65 -14.63
C GLU A 18 -1.90 -11.39 -14.02
N ARG A 19 -1.54 -11.05 -12.78
CA ARG A 19 -2.01 -9.83 -12.13
C ARG A 19 -1.54 -8.59 -12.87
N VAL A 20 -0.28 -8.54 -13.28
CA VAL A 20 0.27 -7.41 -14.04
C VAL A 20 -0.48 -7.20 -15.36
N GLU A 21 -0.82 -8.28 -16.05
CA GLU A 21 -1.62 -8.20 -17.28
C GLU A 21 -3.01 -7.65 -17.02
N ILE A 22 -3.68 -8.10 -15.98
CA ILE A 22 -4.99 -7.60 -15.58
C ILE A 22 -4.93 -6.11 -15.21
N ILE A 23 -3.91 -5.71 -14.47
CA ILE A 23 -3.69 -4.31 -14.10
C ILE A 23 -3.52 -3.45 -15.36
N ARG A 24 -2.68 -3.89 -16.28
CA ARG A 24 -2.44 -3.16 -17.52
C ARG A 24 -3.71 -3.01 -18.35
N ASP A 25 -4.47 -4.09 -18.49
CA ASP A 25 -5.68 -4.09 -19.32
C ASP A 25 -6.80 -3.25 -18.70
N ASN A 26 -6.77 -3.02 -17.39
CA ASN A 26 -7.78 -2.27 -16.66
C ASN A 26 -7.25 -0.97 -16.05
N TRP A 27 -6.13 -0.46 -16.57
CA TRP A 27 -5.43 0.67 -15.96
C TRP A 27 -6.31 1.92 -15.83
N SER A 28 -7.05 2.26 -16.87
CA SER A 28 -7.94 3.43 -16.83
C SER A 28 -8.99 3.33 -15.75
N TYR A 29 -9.57 2.14 -15.58
CA TYR A 29 -10.55 1.87 -14.54
C TYR A 29 -9.92 2.00 -13.14
N ILE A 30 -8.73 1.43 -12.95
CA ILE A 30 -7.99 1.50 -11.69
C ILE A 30 -7.68 2.94 -11.33
N VAL A 31 -7.18 3.74 -12.26
CA VAL A 31 -6.88 5.16 -12.04
C VAL A 31 -8.13 5.92 -11.63
N ASN A 32 -9.28 5.65 -12.26
CA ASN A 32 -10.53 6.30 -11.89
C ASN A 32 -10.97 5.95 -10.46
N LEU A 33 -10.79 4.69 -10.04
CA LEU A 33 -11.08 4.29 -8.67
C LEU A 33 -10.19 5.01 -7.66
N ILE A 34 -8.90 5.10 -7.94
CA ILE A 34 -7.94 5.77 -7.07
C ILE A 34 -8.28 7.26 -6.93
N ARG A 35 -8.68 7.91 -8.02
CA ARG A 35 -9.05 9.32 -8.01
C ARG A 35 -10.31 9.62 -7.21
N ARG A 36 -11.16 8.63 -6.99
CA ARG A 36 -12.36 8.78 -6.15
C ARG A 36 -12.05 8.71 -4.66
N ALA A 37 -10.88 8.17 -4.28
CA ALA A 37 -10.49 8.09 -2.89
C ALA A 37 -10.21 9.48 -2.32
N PRO A 38 -10.55 9.75 -1.05
CA PRO A 38 -10.20 11.01 -0.40
C PRO A 38 -8.69 11.20 -0.38
N LYS A 39 -8.25 12.44 -0.55
CA LYS A 39 -6.83 12.77 -0.45
C LYS A 39 -6.38 12.77 1.01
N ALA A 40 -5.09 12.52 1.23
CA ALA A 40 -4.53 12.44 2.58
C ALA A 40 -4.77 13.73 3.38
N ASP A 41 -4.64 14.89 2.76
CA ASP A 41 -4.88 16.17 3.42
C ASP A 41 -6.35 16.36 3.80
N GLU A 42 -7.29 15.88 3.00
CA GLU A 42 -8.71 15.92 3.33
C GLU A 42 -9.01 15.06 4.56
N ILE A 43 -8.41 13.88 4.65
CA ILE A 43 -8.57 12.99 5.81
C ILE A 43 -7.94 13.63 7.05
N GLU A 44 -6.76 14.23 6.91
CA GLU A 44 -6.09 14.93 8.01
C GLU A 44 -6.96 16.05 8.56
N GLN A 45 -7.58 16.85 7.70
CA GLN A 45 -8.46 17.93 8.11
C GLN A 45 -9.70 17.42 8.84
N LEU A 46 -10.28 16.31 8.38
CA LEU A 46 -11.41 15.69 9.06
C LEU A 46 -11.02 15.20 10.46
N LEU A 47 -9.87 14.58 10.60
CA LEU A 47 -9.37 14.11 11.89
C LEU A 47 -9.12 15.27 12.84
N LYS A 48 -8.57 16.40 12.37
CA LYS A 48 -8.35 17.59 13.18
C LYS A 48 -9.63 18.23 13.69
N LYS A 49 -10.74 18.07 12.97
CA LYS A 49 -12.04 18.54 13.44
C LYS A 49 -12.53 17.74 14.64
N ALA A 50 -12.09 16.51 14.82
CA ALA A 50 -12.44 15.69 15.99
C ALA A 50 -11.67 16.12 17.25
N GLY A 51 -10.56 16.84 17.11
CA GLY A 51 -9.76 17.36 18.23
C GLY A 51 -8.34 17.63 17.78
N GLU A 52 -7.69 18.64 18.39
CA GLU A 52 -6.30 18.98 18.05
C GLU A 52 -5.30 17.91 18.45
N ASP A 53 -5.66 17.08 19.43
CA ASP A 53 -4.78 16.02 19.94
C ASP A 53 -4.93 14.70 19.19
N VAL A 54 -5.79 14.65 18.17
CA VAL A 54 -5.98 13.42 17.38
C VAL A 54 -4.74 13.18 16.51
N PRO A 55 -4.09 12.00 16.62
CA PRO A 55 -2.94 11.69 15.76
C PRO A 55 -3.35 11.66 14.30
N THR A 56 -2.57 12.33 13.43
CA THR A 56 -2.81 12.37 11.99
C THR A 56 -1.62 11.83 11.20
N ARG A 57 -0.47 11.67 11.83
CA ARG A 57 0.75 11.21 11.18
C ARG A 57 1.40 10.09 11.98
N PRO A 58 2.18 9.21 11.34
CA PRO A 58 2.86 8.12 12.06
C PRO A 58 3.74 8.59 13.21
N GLU A 59 4.45 9.70 13.06
CA GLU A 59 5.30 10.24 14.11
C GLU A 59 4.52 10.70 15.34
N ASP A 60 3.25 11.03 15.19
CA ASP A 60 2.38 11.43 16.31
C ASP A 60 2.14 10.29 17.30
N VAL A 61 2.27 9.06 16.85
CA VAL A 61 2.11 7.86 17.67
C VAL A 61 3.44 7.13 17.92
N GLY A 62 4.55 7.82 17.68
CA GLY A 62 5.88 7.31 18.00
C GLY A 62 6.52 6.42 16.95
N PHE A 63 6.03 6.43 15.71
CA PHE A 63 6.64 5.67 14.62
C PHE A 63 7.82 6.46 14.07
N ASP A 64 8.97 5.82 13.98
CA ASP A 64 10.12 6.39 13.29
C ASP A 64 10.10 6.01 11.79
N ARG A 65 11.04 6.56 11.05
CA ARG A 65 11.12 6.33 9.61
C ARG A 65 11.30 4.85 9.24
N LYS A 66 12.10 4.14 10.02
CA LYS A 66 12.33 2.71 9.79
C LYS A 66 11.06 1.90 10.00
N MET A 67 10.31 2.18 11.05
CA MET A 67 9.03 1.53 11.32
C MET A 67 8.02 1.76 10.20
N ILE A 68 7.96 2.98 9.68
CA ILE A 68 7.09 3.33 8.55
C ILE A 68 7.48 2.52 7.30
N GLN A 69 8.77 2.47 6.99
CA GLN A 69 9.26 1.70 5.84
C GLN A 69 8.93 0.22 5.97
N GLU A 70 9.19 -0.38 7.12
CA GLU A 70 8.89 -1.79 7.36
C GLU A 70 7.40 -2.08 7.27
N THR A 71 6.56 -1.19 7.82
CA THR A 71 5.11 -1.35 7.74
C THR A 71 4.64 -1.34 6.28
N ILE A 72 5.12 -0.40 5.48
CA ILE A 72 4.74 -0.31 4.07
C ILE A 72 5.17 -1.56 3.30
N LEU A 73 6.39 -2.04 3.54
CA LEU A 73 6.92 -3.19 2.82
C LEU A 73 6.19 -4.50 3.16
N TYR A 74 5.78 -4.68 4.42
CA TYR A 74 5.34 -5.98 4.90
C TYR A 74 3.88 -6.06 5.29
N ALA A 75 3.15 -4.95 5.36
CA ALA A 75 1.75 -4.95 5.78
C ALA A 75 0.85 -5.81 4.86
N LYS A 76 1.16 -5.88 3.58
CA LYS A 76 0.40 -6.68 2.62
C LYS A 76 0.44 -8.18 2.91
N GLU A 77 1.41 -8.64 3.70
CA GLU A 77 1.58 -10.05 4.03
C GLU A 77 0.75 -10.50 5.22
N VAL A 78 0.17 -9.55 5.97
CA VAL A 78 -0.66 -9.85 7.14
C VAL A 78 -2.05 -10.36 6.75
N ARG A 79 -2.57 -9.91 5.60
CA ARG A 79 -3.90 -10.31 5.11
C ARG A 79 -3.84 -10.73 3.66
N GLN A 80 -4.74 -11.64 3.28
CA GLN A 80 -4.84 -12.14 1.91
C GLN A 80 -5.76 -11.26 1.03
N ARG A 81 -5.93 -10.00 1.38
CA ARG A 81 -6.73 -9.06 0.59
C ARG A 81 -5.82 -8.28 -0.35
N TYR A 82 -6.33 -8.03 -1.55
CA TYR A 82 -5.63 -7.18 -2.49
C TYR A 82 -5.77 -5.72 -2.05
N THR A 83 -4.65 -5.06 -1.77
CA THR A 83 -4.61 -3.68 -1.28
C THR A 83 -3.79 -2.82 -2.23
N ILE A 84 -3.78 -1.50 -1.97
CA ILE A 84 -2.91 -0.58 -2.74
C ILE A 84 -1.43 -0.96 -2.62
N LEU A 85 -1.01 -1.51 -1.47
CA LEU A 85 0.36 -1.94 -1.29
C LEU A 85 0.69 -3.15 -2.18
N GLN A 86 -0.26 -4.08 -2.35
CA GLN A 86 -0.07 -5.20 -3.27
C GLN A 86 -0.02 -4.70 -4.72
N LEU A 87 -0.83 -3.70 -5.07
CA LEU A 87 -0.78 -3.08 -6.39
C LEU A 87 0.59 -2.47 -6.65
N LEU A 88 1.13 -1.70 -5.69
CA LEU A 88 2.46 -1.12 -5.81
C LEU A 88 3.54 -2.20 -5.92
N GLY A 89 3.39 -3.31 -5.18
CA GLY A 89 4.30 -4.43 -5.28
C GLY A 89 4.29 -5.07 -6.67
N ASP A 90 3.11 -5.29 -7.23
CA ASP A 90 2.96 -5.87 -8.57
C ASP A 90 3.51 -4.94 -9.66
N MET A 91 3.44 -3.63 -9.46
CA MET A 91 4.00 -2.63 -10.38
C MET A 91 5.49 -2.41 -10.20
N GLY A 92 6.12 -3.04 -9.20
CA GLY A 92 7.53 -2.86 -8.90
C GLY A 92 7.88 -1.54 -8.23
N LEU A 93 6.91 -0.87 -7.61
CA LEU A 93 7.08 0.45 -7.01
C LEU A 93 7.03 0.44 -5.47
N LEU A 94 6.77 -0.71 -4.85
CA LEU A 94 6.55 -0.77 -3.40
C LEU A 94 7.77 -0.32 -2.60
N GLU A 95 8.96 -0.81 -2.95
CA GLU A 95 10.17 -0.43 -2.22
C GLU A 95 10.48 1.05 -2.34
N GLN A 96 10.34 1.60 -3.54
CA GLN A 96 10.54 3.02 -3.77
C GLN A 96 9.58 3.86 -2.93
N PHE A 97 8.32 3.48 -2.90
CA PHE A 97 7.30 4.16 -2.10
C PHE A 97 7.62 4.08 -0.60
N ALA A 98 8.04 2.89 -0.12
CA ALA A 98 8.40 2.69 1.29
C ALA A 98 9.57 3.58 1.72
N TYR A 99 10.61 3.68 0.87
CA TYR A 99 11.79 4.50 1.19
C TYR A 99 11.53 6.00 1.08
N MET A 100 10.47 6.40 0.38
CA MET A 100 10.00 7.78 0.40
C MET A 100 9.19 8.11 1.66
N GLY A 101 8.96 7.12 2.54
CA GLY A 101 8.17 7.32 3.74
C GLY A 101 6.70 7.53 3.45
N GLY A 102 6.19 7.01 2.34
CA GLY A 102 4.79 7.17 1.96
C GLY A 102 4.41 8.63 1.69
N LEU A 103 5.36 9.45 1.27
CA LEU A 103 5.18 10.88 0.98
C LEU A 103 5.02 11.76 2.23
N TYR A 104 5.49 11.28 3.37
CA TYR A 104 5.53 12.09 4.60
C TYR A 104 6.86 12.78 4.77
#